data_d82302aa1999f86c44a9447632f1c1e1
#
_entry.id   d82302aa1999f86c44a9447632f1c1e1
#
_cell.length_a   1.000
_cell.length_b   1.000
_cell.length_c   1.000
_cell.angle_alpha   90.00
_cell.angle_beta   90.00
_cell.angle_gamma   90.00
#
_symmetry.space_group_name_H-M   'P 1'
#
loop_
_entity.id
_entity.type
_entity.pdbx_description
1 polymer ?
#
loop_
_entity_poly.entity_id
_entity_poly.type
_entity_poly.pdbx_seq_one_letter_code
_entity_poly.pdbx_strand_id
1 'polypeptide(L)'
;MLWTIPGGAPVNLFFALTPPDAVLPTMERLGGTLQQAHRLRGRRIAKDRLHNTLAAVHDAGSITENIERAKRIGARIRYPSFPVRFEWTGSFKVGQARYPLVLRGEDGLKPLIAFRQEVCSQMVRAGFAVTRNYTPHVTLLWADRCVEEYPIAPIGWTVRDFVLVMSVVGSSHHSHLARWGLNS
;
A
#
# COMPACT_ATOMS: atom_id res chain seq x y z
N MET A 1 -6.37 7.99 -13.51
CA MET A 1 -7.60 7.55 -14.20
C MET A 1 -8.18 6.40 -13.40
N LEU A 2 -9.48 6.39 -13.13
CA LEU A 2 -10.17 5.29 -12.44
C LEU A 2 -10.94 4.51 -13.50
N TRP A 3 -10.88 3.18 -13.43
CA TRP A 3 -11.77 2.33 -14.24
C TRP A 3 -13.11 2.21 -13.54
N THR A 4 -14.13 1.84 -14.32
CA THR A 4 -15.47 1.59 -13.83
C THR A 4 -15.82 0.12 -14.13
N ILE A 5 -16.23 -0.63 -13.12
CA ILE A 5 -16.78 -1.99 -13.29
C ILE A 5 -18.24 -1.93 -13.75
N PRO A 6 -18.79 -3.01 -14.33
CA PRO A 6 -20.23 -3.10 -14.54
C PRO A 6 -20.99 -2.78 -13.25
N GLY A 7 -21.88 -1.78 -13.30
CA GLY A 7 -22.52 -1.22 -12.11
C GLY A 7 -22.04 0.16 -11.71
N GLY A 8 -21.03 0.74 -12.41
CA GLY A 8 -20.66 2.15 -12.31
C GLY A 8 -19.69 2.54 -11.20
N ALA A 9 -19.25 1.60 -10.33
CA ALA A 9 -18.32 1.92 -9.25
C ALA A 9 -16.88 2.07 -9.78
N PRO A 10 -16.17 3.18 -9.44
CA PRO A 10 -14.76 3.34 -9.81
C PRO A 10 -13.87 2.38 -9.02
N VAL A 11 -12.80 1.88 -9.68
CA VAL A 11 -11.87 0.94 -9.09
C VAL A 11 -10.42 1.43 -9.24
N ASN A 12 -9.61 1.09 -8.25
CA ASN A 12 -8.15 1.21 -8.29
C ASN A 12 -7.54 -0.18 -8.42
N LEU A 13 -6.51 -0.30 -9.25
CA LEU A 13 -5.69 -1.49 -9.41
C LEU A 13 -4.25 -1.14 -9.05
N PHE A 14 -3.60 -1.92 -8.18
CA PHE A 14 -2.24 -1.62 -7.73
C PHE A 14 -1.51 -2.85 -7.19
N PHE A 15 -0.19 -2.85 -7.32
CA PHE A 15 0.68 -3.77 -6.61
C PHE A 15 0.91 -3.30 -5.18
N ALA A 16 0.94 -4.22 -4.22
CA ALA A 16 1.10 -3.90 -2.81
C ALA A 16 1.84 -4.98 -2.03
N LEU A 17 2.40 -4.57 -0.88
CA LEU A 17 2.81 -5.46 0.21
C LEU A 17 1.72 -5.47 1.27
N THR A 18 1.42 -6.63 1.82
CA THR A 18 0.52 -6.78 2.96
C THR A 18 1.32 -7.19 4.20
N PRO A 19 1.07 -6.56 5.37
CA PRO A 19 1.66 -7.06 6.61
C PRO A 19 1.21 -8.49 6.90
N PRO A 20 2.09 -9.36 7.42
CA PRO A 20 1.70 -10.70 7.83
C PRO A 20 0.80 -10.67 9.08
N ASP A 21 0.00 -11.70 9.28
CA ASP A 21 -0.96 -11.81 10.38
C ASP A 21 -0.34 -11.56 11.77
N ALA A 22 0.91 -11.98 11.95
CA ALA A 22 1.64 -11.75 13.22
C ALA A 22 1.85 -10.27 13.57
N VAL A 23 1.86 -9.38 12.57
CA VAL A 23 2.12 -7.93 12.75
C VAL A 23 0.83 -7.13 12.84
N LEU A 24 -0.26 -7.61 12.25
CA LEU A 24 -1.53 -6.90 12.18
C LEU A 24 -2.07 -6.45 13.55
N PRO A 25 -2.08 -7.28 14.63
CA PRO A 25 -2.57 -6.84 15.94
C PRO A 25 -1.78 -5.66 16.51
N THR A 26 -0.47 -5.59 16.24
CA THR A 26 0.37 -4.48 16.69
C THR A 26 0.02 -3.19 15.96
N MET A 27 -0.19 -3.25 14.64
CA MET A 27 -0.63 -2.09 13.85
C MET A 27 -2.02 -1.60 14.26
N GLU A 28 -2.96 -2.51 14.52
CA GLU A 28 -4.30 -2.16 14.97
C GLU A 28 -4.29 -1.47 16.34
N ARG A 29 -3.54 -2.00 17.31
CA ARG A 29 -3.38 -1.38 18.64
C ARG A 29 -2.76 0.00 18.51
N LEU A 30 -1.68 0.12 17.73
CA LEU A 30 -1.03 1.41 17.51
C LEU A 30 -2.01 2.42 16.91
N GLY A 31 -2.76 2.05 15.87
CA GLY A 31 -3.78 2.91 15.26
C GLY A 31 -4.83 3.38 16.25
N GLY A 32 -5.28 2.48 17.16
CA GLY A 32 -6.19 2.82 18.26
C GLY A 32 -5.58 3.77 19.28
N THR A 33 -4.35 3.49 19.73
CA THR A 33 -3.61 4.33 20.68
C THR A 33 -3.39 5.74 20.12
N LEU A 34 -2.95 5.84 18.86
CA LEU A 34 -2.72 7.12 18.19
C LEU A 34 -4.03 7.92 18.03
N GLN A 35 -5.11 7.23 17.66
CA GLN A 35 -6.43 7.85 17.54
C GLN A 35 -6.90 8.46 18.85
N GLN A 36 -6.72 7.77 19.98
CA GLN A 36 -7.07 8.25 21.31
C GLN A 36 -6.14 9.37 21.78
N ALA A 37 -4.83 9.17 21.71
CA ALA A 37 -3.82 10.12 22.18
C ALA A 37 -3.94 11.49 21.50
N HIS A 38 -4.21 11.51 20.20
CA HIS A 38 -4.39 12.74 19.43
C HIS A 38 -5.84 13.18 19.30
N ARG A 39 -6.80 12.50 19.94
CA ARG A 39 -8.25 12.78 19.88
C ARG A 39 -8.75 12.92 18.44
N LEU A 40 -8.29 12.01 17.56
CA LEU A 40 -8.62 12.04 16.13
C LEU A 40 -10.04 11.50 15.88
N ARG A 41 -10.80 12.23 15.07
CA ARG A 41 -12.03 11.70 14.48
C ARG A 41 -11.69 11.12 13.12
N GLY A 42 -12.26 9.96 12.82
CA GLY A 42 -12.02 9.32 11.54
C GLY A 42 -12.14 7.82 11.57
N ARG A 43 -11.96 7.20 10.41
CA ARG A 43 -12.11 5.75 10.23
C ARG A 43 -10.74 5.08 10.15
N ARG A 44 -10.51 4.12 11.05
CA ARG A 44 -9.34 3.24 10.97
C ARG A 44 -9.45 2.32 9.75
N ILE A 45 -8.29 1.99 9.18
CA ILE A 45 -8.20 0.99 8.14
C ILE A 45 -8.38 -0.39 8.78
N ALA A 46 -9.27 -1.20 8.23
CA ALA A 46 -9.47 -2.57 8.67
C ALA A 46 -8.21 -3.40 8.38
N LYS A 47 -7.93 -4.39 9.23
CA LYS A 47 -6.68 -5.18 9.18
C LYS A 47 -6.42 -5.84 7.82
N ASP A 48 -7.47 -6.35 7.18
CA ASP A 48 -7.45 -6.97 5.85
C ASP A 48 -7.17 -5.97 4.71
N ARG A 49 -7.15 -4.67 5.03
CA ARG A 49 -6.85 -3.57 4.10
C ARG A 49 -5.55 -2.84 4.40
N LEU A 50 -4.85 -3.20 5.47
CA LEU A 50 -3.54 -2.63 5.74
C LEU A 50 -2.55 -3.08 4.67
N HIS A 51 -1.92 -2.13 3.99
CA HIS A 51 -0.99 -2.42 2.90
C HIS A 51 -0.01 -1.27 2.69
N ASN A 52 1.11 -1.57 2.07
CA ASN A 52 1.99 -0.58 1.43
C ASN A 52 1.80 -0.68 -0.08
N THR A 53 1.30 0.37 -0.72
CA THR A 53 1.19 0.43 -2.19
C THR A 53 2.58 0.51 -2.79
N LEU A 54 2.91 -0.37 -3.74
CA LEU A 54 4.16 -0.34 -4.51
C LEU A 54 4.00 0.52 -5.76
N ALA A 55 3.00 0.22 -6.57
CA ALA A 55 2.75 0.93 -7.81
C ALA A 55 1.28 0.80 -8.22
N ALA A 56 0.66 1.92 -8.55
CA ALA A 56 -0.66 1.92 -9.16
C ALA A 56 -0.55 1.47 -10.63
N VAL A 57 -1.52 0.67 -11.07
CA VAL A 57 -1.66 0.28 -12.46
C VAL A 57 -2.60 1.28 -13.11
N HIS A 58 -2.07 2.08 -14.03
CA HIS A 58 -2.85 3.08 -14.77
C HIS A 58 -2.45 3.00 -16.25
N ASP A 59 -3.40 2.63 -17.10
CA ASP A 59 -3.21 2.63 -18.54
C ASP A 59 -4.56 2.77 -19.26
N ALA A 60 -4.50 3.04 -20.56
CA ALA A 60 -5.64 2.95 -21.45
C ALA A 60 -6.09 1.48 -21.60
N GLY A 61 -7.32 1.26 -22.03
CA GLY A 61 -7.90 -0.07 -22.20
C GLY A 61 -8.81 -0.48 -21.05
N SER A 62 -9.37 -1.68 -21.14
CA SER A 62 -10.30 -2.21 -20.17
C SER A 62 -9.60 -2.62 -18.86
N ILE A 63 -10.34 -2.63 -17.78
CA ILE A 63 -9.83 -3.13 -16.49
C ILE A 63 -9.38 -4.60 -16.58
N THR A 64 -10.09 -5.42 -17.34
CA THR A 64 -9.78 -6.84 -17.53
C THR A 64 -8.43 -7.02 -18.22
N GLU A 65 -8.16 -6.28 -19.30
CA GLU A 65 -6.87 -6.31 -19.99
C GLU A 65 -5.71 -5.88 -19.08
N ASN A 66 -5.94 -4.83 -18.31
CA ASN A 66 -4.93 -4.32 -17.37
C ASN A 66 -4.67 -5.28 -16.20
N ILE A 67 -5.69 -5.99 -15.71
CA ILE A 67 -5.52 -7.08 -14.73
C ILE A 67 -4.63 -8.18 -15.30
N GLU A 68 -4.92 -8.68 -16.50
CA GLU A 68 -4.13 -9.76 -17.10
C GLU A 68 -2.69 -9.34 -17.45
N ARG A 69 -2.49 -8.10 -17.90
CA ARG A 69 -1.14 -7.52 -18.10
C ARG A 69 -0.38 -7.44 -16.77
N ALA A 70 -1.01 -6.91 -15.71
CA ALA A 70 -0.41 -6.82 -14.38
C ALA A 70 -0.09 -8.20 -13.79
N LYS A 71 -0.95 -9.19 -13.96
CA LYS A 71 -0.67 -10.57 -13.55
C LYS A 71 0.58 -11.13 -14.25
N ARG A 72 0.74 -10.91 -15.55
CA ARG A 72 1.94 -11.33 -16.29
C ARG A 72 3.21 -10.64 -15.81
N ILE A 73 3.12 -9.36 -15.40
CA ILE A 73 4.24 -8.64 -14.79
C ILE A 73 4.63 -9.29 -13.47
N GLY A 74 3.67 -9.45 -12.55
CA GLY A 74 3.95 -10.07 -11.25
C GLY A 74 4.56 -11.46 -11.37
N ALA A 75 4.08 -12.27 -12.32
CA ALA A 75 4.61 -13.61 -12.57
C ALA A 75 6.05 -13.66 -13.09
N ARG A 76 6.59 -12.56 -13.62
CA ARG A 76 7.98 -12.45 -14.12
C ARG A 76 8.96 -11.95 -13.05
N ILE A 77 8.49 -11.31 -12.00
CA ILE A 77 9.35 -10.76 -10.96
C ILE A 77 10.00 -11.90 -10.20
N ARG A 78 11.34 -11.85 -10.10
CA ARG A 78 12.16 -12.74 -9.27
C ARG A 78 12.99 -11.83 -8.38
N TYR A 79 12.74 -11.87 -7.08
CA TYR A 79 13.40 -11.00 -6.13
C TYR A 79 13.54 -11.73 -4.78
N PRO A 80 14.65 -11.52 -4.06
CA PRO A 80 14.81 -12.13 -2.74
C PRO A 80 13.82 -11.56 -1.73
N SER A 81 13.47 -12.33 -0.72
CA SER A 81 12.78 -11.82 0.46
C SER A 81 13.64 -10.77 1.17
N PHE A 82 13.02 -9.77 1.78
CA PHE A 82 13.74 -8.65 2.39
C PHE A 82 13.03 -8.12 3.63
N PRO A 83 13.79 -7.57 4.61
CA PRO A 83 13.19 -6.94 5.78
C PRO A 83 12.63 -5.55 5.44
N VAL A 84 11.57 -5.19 6.17
CA VAL A 84 11.06 -3.81 6.23
C VAL A 84 10.89 -3.40 7.68
N ARG A 85 11.09 -2.10 7.98
CA ARG A 85 10.93 -1.54 9.31
C ARG A 85 10.35 -0.14 9.22
N PHE A 86 9.23 0.05 9.89
CA PHE A 86 8.54 1.33 10.06
C PHE A 86 8.81 1.84 11.47
N GLU A 87 9.32 3.04 11.59
CA GLU A 87 9.81 3.60 12.86
C GLU A 87 9.30 5.03 13.12
N TRP A 88 8.46 5.54 12.21
CA TRP A 88 7.85 6.86 12.30
C TRP A 88 6.35 6.79 12.04
N THR A 89 5.62 7.71 12.65
CA THR A 89 4.21 7.97 12.35
C THR A 89 3.98 9.46 12.18
N GLY A 90 2.99 9.81 11.37
CA GLY A 90 2.59 11.19 11.12
C GLY A 90 1.56 11.24 10.00
N SER A 91 1.08 12.43 9.68
CA SER A 91 0.08 12.59 8.63
C SER A 91 0.67 13.16 7.36
N PHE A 92 0.22 12.65 6.21
CA PHE A 92 0.40 13.37 4.96
C PHE A 92 -0.63 14.52 4.85
N LYS A 93 -0.18 15.66 4.37
CA LYS A 93 -1.07 16.77 4.02
C LYS A 93 -1.63 16.53 2.62
N VAL A 94 -2.77 15.84 2.53
CA VAL A 94 -3.43 15.52 1.26
C VAL A 94 -4.77 16.23 1.21
N GLY A 95 -4.86 17.31 0.44
CA GLY A 95 -6.09 18.10 0.31
C GLY A 95 -6.49 18.83 1.60
N GLN A 96 -7.75 19.32 1.65
CA GLN A 96 -8.22 20.17 2.76
C GLN A 96 -9.07 19.46 3.79
N ALA A 97 -9.50 18.20 3.56
CA ALA A 97 -10.57 17.58 4.37
C ALA A 97 -10.18 16.30 5.12
N ARG A 98 -9.10 15.62 4.76
CA ARG A 98 -8.69 14.35 5.39
C ARG A 98 -7.18 14.19 5.42
N TYR A 99 -6.69 13.71 6.54
CA TYR A 99 -5.26 13.49 6.79
C TYR A 99 -5.02 12.00 7.03
N PRO A 100 -4.39 11.27 6.10
CA PRO A 100 -4.01 9.89 6.37
C PRO A 100 -2.91 9.90 7.43
N LEU A 101 -3.18 9.27 8.57
CA LEU A 101 -2.16 8.92 9.56
C LEU A 101 -1.49 7.63 9.13
N VAL A 102 -0.19 7.68 8.97
CA VAL A 102 0.58 6.61 8.32
C VAL A 102 1.76 6.15 9.17
N LEU A 103 2.17 4.91 8.94
CA LEU A 103 3.51 4.42 9.32
C LEU A 103 4.48 4.76 8.20
N ARG A 104 5.65 5.24 8.57
CA ARG A 104 6.78 5.58 7.70
C ARG A 104 8.08 5.02 8.25
N GLY A 105 9.12 5.06 7.44
CA GLY A 105 10.47 4.69 7.84
C GLY A 105 11.48 5.31 6.89
N GLU A 106 12.74 5.22 7.26
CA GLU A 106 13.88 5.72 6.50
C GLU A 106 14.75 4.55 6.01
N ASP A 107 15.86 4.30 6.66
CA ASP A 107 16.80 3.26 6.27
C ASP A 107 16.18 1.86 6.28
N GLY A 108 15.27 1.59 7.20
CA GLY A 108 14.53 0.34 7.28
C GLY A 108 13.62 0.05 6.08
N LEU A 109 13.39 1.03 5.22
CA LEU A 109 12.59 0.89 4.00
C LEU A 109 13.40 0.94 2.69
N LYS A 110 14.73 1.05 2.76
CA LYS A 110 15.59 0.99 1.56
C LYS A 110 15.37 -0.28 0.73
N PRO A 111 15.28 -1.50 1.32
CA PRO A 111 15.01 -2.70 0.55
C PRO A 111 13.64 -2.68 -0.16
N LEU A 112 12.62 -2.08 0.48
CA LEU A 112 11.29 -1.90 -0.13
C LEU A 112 11.37 -0.96 -1.34
N ILE A 113 12.12 0.14 -1.23
CA ILE A 113 12.32 1.09 -2.33
C ILE A 113 13.02 0.39 -3.51
N ALA A 114 14.04 -0.43 -3.26
CA ALA A 114 14.73 -1.20 -4.28
C ALA A 114 13.78 -2.22 -4.95
N PHE A 115 12.98 -2.94 -4.18
CA PHE A 115 11.97 -3.86 -4.73
C PHE A 115 10.93 -3.13 -5.57
N ARG A 116 10.45 -1.97 -5.11
CA ARG A 116 9.54 -1.14 -5.90
C ARG A 116 10.16 -0.72 -7.25
N GLN A 117 11.45 -0.39 -7.27
CA GLN A 117 12.14 -0.04 -8.52
C GLN A 117 12.09 -1.19 -9.52
N GLU A 118 12.28 -2.44 -9.06
CA GLU A 118 12.12 -3.62 -9.91
C GLU A 118 10.69 -3.77 -10.44
N VAL A 119 9.67 -3.66 -9.56
CA VAL A 119 8.26 -3.67 -9.98
C VAL A 119 7.99 -2.61 -11.04
N CYS A 120 8.41 -1.37 -10.80
CA CYS A 120 8.23 -0.27 -11.75
C CYS A 120 8.98 -0.50 -13.06
N SER A 121 10.19 -1.07 -13.03
CA SER A 121 10.96 -1.42 -14.23
C SER A 121 10.20 -2.42 -15.10
N GLN A 122 9.64 -3.47 -14.51
CA GLN A 122 8.82 -4.45 -15.23
C GLN A 122 7.53 -3.83 -15.78
N MET A 123 6.90 -2.91 -15.03
CA MET A 123 5.72 -2.17 -15.51
C MET A 123 6.05 -1.29 -16.71
N VAL A 124 7.15 -0.53 -16.67
CA VAL A 124 7.59 0.32 -17.78
C VAL A 124 7.90 -0.52 -19.04
N ARG A 125 8.60 -1.66 -18.88
CA ARG A 125 8.86 -2.60 -19.99
C ARG A 125 7.58 -3.15 -20.61
N ALA A 126 6.51 -3.26 -19.83
CA ALA A 126 5.20 -3.67 -20.31
C ALA A 126 4.33 -2.50 -20.81
N GLY A 127 4.87 -1.28 -20.91
CA GLY A 127 4.20 -0.08 -21.42
C GLY A 127 3.34 0.68 -20.44
N PHE A 128 3.40 0.37 -19.13
CA PHE A 128 2.67 1.14 -18.11
C PHE A 128 3.41 2.42 -17.72
N ALA A 129 2.66 3.48 -17.50
CA ALA A 129 3.17 4.66 -16.83
C ALA A 129 3.33 4.40 -15.32
N VAL A 130 4.41 4.90 -14.74
CA VAL A 130 4.68 4.77 -13.30
C VAL A 130 4.94 6.14 -12.67
N THR A 131 4.47 6.35 -11.45
CA THR A 131 4.73 7.57 -10.69
C THR A 131 6.15 7.56 -10.16
N ARG A 132 6.91 8.64 -10.37
CA ARG A 132 8.29 8.77 -9.87
C ARG A 132 8.33 9.07 -8.38
N ASN A 133 7.45 9.98 -7.92
CA ASN A 133 7.38 10.37 -6.52
C ASN A 133 6.75 9.24 -5.70
N TYR A 134 7.49 8.76 -4.70
CA TYR A 134 7.05 7.66 -3.87
C TYR A 134 7.57 7.83 -2.44
N THR A 135 6.67 7.77 -1.50
CA THR A 135 6.99 7.68 -0.08
C THR A 135 6.38 6.39 0.46
N PRO A 136 7.21 5.39 0.84
CA PRO A 136 6.70 4.16 1.42
C PRO A 136 5.90 4.43 2.69
N HIS A 137 4.69 3.88 2.80
CA HIS A 137 3.86 4.06 3.98
C HIS A 137 2.79 2.98 4.10
N VAL A 138 2.30 2.78 5.32
CA VAL A 138 1.06 2.04 5.59
C VAL A 138 0.09 2.98 6.26
N THR A 139 -1.09 3.18 5.67
CA THR A 139 -2.14 4.03 6.26
C THR A 139 -2.85 3.29 7.38
N LEU A 140 -2.90 3.88 8.57
CA LEU A 140 -3.60 3.32 9.74
C LEU A 140 -5.03 3.84 9.86
N LEU A 141 -5.23 5.13 9.60
CA LEU A 141 -6.56 5.76 9.62
C LEU A 141 -6.61 7.03 8.77
N TRP A 142 -7.82 7.45 8.42
CA TRP A 142 -8.11 8.73 7.81
C TRP A 142 -8.65 9.68 8.87
N ALA A 143 -7.87 10.68 9.26
CA ALA A 143 -8.17 11.59 10.35
C ALA A 143 -8.76 12.93 9.86
N ASP A 144 -9.42 13.64 10.80
CA ASP A 144 -9.97 14.99 10.61
C ASP A 144 -8.93 16.10 10.80
N ARG A 145 -7.74 15.77 11.32
CA ARG A 145 -6.63 16.70 11.54
C ARG A 145 -5.27 16.06 11.29
N CYS A 146 -4.30 16.90 11.03
CA CYS A 146 -2.91 16.51 10.82
C CYS A 146 -2.23 16.21 12.16
N VAL A 147 -1.42 15.15 12.18
CA VAL A 147 -0.50 14.83 13.28
C VAL A 147 0.91 15.05 12.74
N GLU A 148 1.73 15.80 13.48
CA GLU A 148 3.15 15.96 13.16
C GLU A 148 3.88 14.62 13.24
N GLU A 149 4.98 14.50 12.48
CA GLU A 149 5.76 13.28 12.46
C GLU A 149 6.59 13.12 13.72
N TYR A 150 6.60 11.92 14.29
CA TYR A 150 7.44 11.55 15.42
C TYR A 150 7.78 10.06 15.44
N PRO A 151 8.87 9.65 16.15
CA PRO A 151 9.30 8.26 16.21
C PRO A 151 8.32 7.40 17.03
N ILE A 152 8.24 6.12 16.64
CA ILE A 152 7.48 5.08 17.35
C ILE A 152 8.38 3.88 17.63
N ALA A 153 7.94 2.97 18.49
CA ALA A 153 8.55 1.66 18.60
C ALA A 153 8.51 0.98 17.22
N PRO A 154 9.66 0.50 16.70
CA PRO A 154 9.73 -0.02 15.36
C PRO A 154 8.82 -1.22 15.12
N ILE A 155 8.09 -1.19 14.00
CA ILE A 155 7.28 -2.32 13.51
C ILE A 155 7.94 -2.83 12.22
N GLY A 156 8.35 -4.09 12.22
CA GLY A 156 9.04 -4.67 11.07
C GLY A 156 8.66 -6.12 10.82
N TRP A 157 8.89 -6.57 9.60
CA TRP A 157 8.74 -7.97 9.19
C TRP A 157 9.60 -8.28 7.96
N THR A 158 9.76 -9.56 7.65
CA THR A 158 10.34 -9.99 6.38
C THR A 158 9.24 -10.09 5.33
N VAL A 159 9.37 -9.34 4.25
CA VAL A 159 8.50 -9.43 3.08
C VAL A 159 8.84 -10.70 2.32
N ARG A 160 7.86 -11.58 2.15
CA ARG A 160 7.98 -12.88 1.48
C ARG A 160 7.12 -12.99 0.24
N ASP A 161 6.22 -12.06 0.03
CA ASP A 161 5.31 -12.00 -1.11
C ASP A 161 4.81 -10.59 -1.38
N PHE A 162 4.21 -10.41 -2.54
CA PHE A 162 3.48 -9.21 -2.93
C PHE A 162 2.19 -9.58 -3.68
N VAL A 163 1.26 -8.65 -3.73
CA VAL A 163 -0.09 -8.89 -4.25
C VAL A 163 -0.49 -7.88 -5.32
N LEU A 164 -1.39 -8.30 -6.22
CA LEU A 164 -2.17 -7.40 -7.07
C LEU A 164 -3.53 -7.20 -6.41
N VAL A 165 -3.86 -5.95 -6.11
CA VAL A 165 -5.09 -5.57 -5.40
C VAL A 165 -6.01 -4.80 -6.32
N MET A 166 -7.30 -5.15 -6.31
CA MET A 166 -8.37 -4.32 -6.83
C MET A 166 -9.18 -3.76 -5.67
N SER A 167 -9.31 -2.44 -5.62
CA SER A 167 -10.07 -1.73 -4.61
C SER A 167 -11.22 -0.96 -5.26
N VAL A 168 -12.45 -1.30 -4.91
CA VAL A 168 -13.63 -0.56 -5.33
C VAL A 168 -13.76 0.69 -4.46
N VAL A 169 -13.83 1.86 -5.08
CA VAL A 169 -13.96 3.13 -4.36
C VAL A 169 -15.29 3.16 -3.59
N GLY A 170 -15.21 3.52 -2.31
CA GLY A 170 -16.37 3.49 -1.41
C GLY A 170 -16.65 2.13 -0.77
N SER A 171 -16.03 1.04 -1.25
CA SER A 171 -16.12 -0.28 -0.60
C SER A 171 -15.17 -0.37 0.60
N SER A 172 -15.55 -1.20 1.56
CA SER A 172 -14.70 -1.55 2.70
C SER A 172 -13.80 -2.76 2.43
N HIS A 173 -13.75 -3.28 1.20
CA HIS A 173 -13.06 -4.52 0.86
C HIS A 173 -12.00 -4.33 -0.23
N HIS A 174 -10.88 -5.06 -0.11
CA HIS A 174 -9.85 -5.23 -1.13
C HIS A 174 -9.89 -6.64 -1.69
N SER A 175 -9.97 -6.77 -3.01
CA SER A 175 -9.85 -8.07 -3.69
C SER A 175 -8.40 -8.31 -4.07
N HIS A 176 -7.77 -9.35 -3.51
CA HIS A 176 -6.45 -9.80 -3.94
C HIS A 176 -6.60 -10.68 -5.18
N LEU A 177 -6.27 -10.13 -6.35
CA LEU A 177 -6.44 -10.80 -7.63
C LEU A 177 -5.33 -11.81 -7.95
N ALA A 178 -4.15 -11.62 -7.36
CA ALA A 178 -3.01 -12.53 -7.46
C ALA A 178 -2.01 -12.26 -6.33
N ARG A 179 -1.19 -13.27 -6.01
CA ARG A 179 -0.10 -13.22 -5.03
C ARG A 179 1.12 -13.95 -5.59
N TRP A 180 2.31 -13.41 -5.38
CA TRP A 180 3.57 -14.00 -5.82
C TRP A 180 4.57 -14.02 -4.67
N GLY A 181 5.14 -15.20 -4.44
CA GLY A 181 6.22 -15.38 -3.47
C GLY A 181 7.53 -14.76 -3.96
N LEU A 182 8.29 -14.26 -3.01
CA LEU A 182 9.69 -13.85 -3.19
C LEU A 182 10.60 -15.04 -2.87
N ASN A 183 11.81 -15.06 -3.47
CA ASN A 183 12.77 -16.12 -3.25
C ASN A 183 13.30 -16.07 -1.80
N SER A 184 13.55 -17.24 -1.22
CA SER A 184 14.19 -17.37 0.10
C SER A 184 15.65 -16.95 0.05
#